data_3fbaa4b0a0947cffb3992daf82734e73
#
_entry.id   3fbaa4b0a0947cffb3992daf82734e73
#
_cell.length_a   1.000
_cell.length_b   1.000
_cell.length_c   1.000
_cell.angle_alpha   90.00
_cell.angle_beta   90.00
_cell.angle_gamma   90.00
#
_symmetry.space_group_name_H-M   'P 1'
#
loop_
_entity.id
_entity.type
_entity.pdbx_description
1 polymer ?
#
loop_
_entity_poly.entity_id
_entity_poly.type
_entity_poly.pdbx_seq_one_letter_code
_entity_poly.pdbx_strand_id
1 'polypeptide(L)'
;MFRYPALRSAAVALAMYGVLGLFIAAAMLVVGITTFGQVISLQTTLETERVALVQSIRTVSGTLRDTAATTADFKKSIDNARGAADQASKLTNDSAGTFRGMGTNLSTLSILGFQPLAGVAPQFASTADQLQQMAITLGATRDALAQNGSDVERVGADLAQLQVQLDAVAASLSQPGVLGLEPQGLLPFQVAFYGMCLLVILQSAFALVAGFVLYRLQRALGAEPLFPHVRTATTIDASEPDRVRAS
;
A
#
# COMPACT_ATOMS: atom_id res chain seq x y z
N MET A 1 2.12 -58.28 54.03
CA MET A 1 2.07 -56.83 53.76
C MET A 1 2.36 -56.62 52.28
N PHE A 2 1.32 -56.37 51.44
CA PHE A 2 1.53 -56.14 50.03
C PHE A 2 1.98 -54.68 49.84
N ARG A 3 3.26 -54.51 49.51
CA ARG A 3 3.80 -53.19 49.05
C ARG A 3 3.35 -52.98 47.64
N TYR A 4 2.54 -51.96 47.39
CA TYR A 4 2.13 -51.53 46.03
C TYR A 4 3.03 -50.35 45.53
N PRO A 5 4.29 -50.64 45.12
CA PRO A 5 5.19 -49.60 44.63
C PRO A 5 4.65 -48.91 43.35
N ALA A 6 3.88 -49.66 42.54
CA ALA A 6 3.26 -49.17 41.30
C ALA A 6 2.25 -48.03 41.49
N LEU A 7 1.47 -48.05 42.59
CA LEU A 7 0.50 -46.97 42.87
C LEU A 7 1.20 -45.66 43.24
N ARG A 8 2.38 -45.73 43.79
CA ARG A 8 3.16 -44.58 44.22
C ARG A 8 3.85 -43.89 43.05
N SER A 9 4.43 -44.68 42.16
CA SER A 9 5.02 -44.13 40.91
C SER A 9 3.95 -43.53 40.00
N ALA A 10 2.76 -44.14 39.95
CA ALA A 10 1.64 -43.59 39.17
C ALA A 10 1.13 -42.25 39.72
N ALA A 11 0.99 -42.10 41.06
CA ALA A 11 0.56 -40.82 41.65
C ALA A 11 1.56 -39.69 41.39
N VAL A 12 2.87 -39.95 41.48
CA VAL A 12 3.92 -38.98 41.21
C VAL A 12 3.96 -38.65 39.71
N ALA A 13 3.88 -39.63 38.82
CA ALA A 13 3.86 -39.43 37.38
C ALA A 13 2.65 -38.59 36.94
N LEU A 14 1.45 -38.85 37.50
CA LEU A 14 0.25 -38.05 37.23
C LEU A 14 0.38 -36.58 37.70
N ALA A 15 0.94 -36.40 38.92
CA ALA A 15 1.18 -35.05 39.44
C ALA A 15 2.19 -34.28 38.58
N MET A 16 3.30 -34.91 38.22
CA MET A 16 4.31 -34.33 37.33
C MET A 16 3.73 -33.97 35.94
N TYR A 17 2.94 -34.88 35.37
CA TYR A 17 2.23 -34.64 34.09
C TYR A 17 1.28 -33.44 34.19
N GLY A 18 0.49 -33.37 35.29
CA GLY A 18 -0.43 -32.26 35.49
C GLY A 18 0.27 -30.91 35.66
N VAL A 19 1.39 -30.85 36.42
CA VAL A 19 2.20 -29.63 36.56
C VAL A 19 2.81 -29.21 35.20
N LEU A 20 3.42 -30.15 34.50
CA LEU A 20 4.04 -29.90 33.20
C LEU A 20 3.01 -29.43 32.18
N GLY A 21 1.83 -30.06 32.14
CA GLY A 21 0.72 -29.67 31.26
C GLY A 21 0.21 -28.25 31.55
N LEU A 22 0.14 -27.86 32.81
CA LEU A 22 -0.25 -26.53 33.24
C LEU A 22 0.78 -25.47 32.83
N PHE A 23 2.05 -25.77 32.91
CA PHE A 23 3.14 -24.93 32.45
C PHE A 23 3.10 -24.73 30.92
N ILE A 24 2.90 -25.80 30.16
CA ILE A 24 2.78 -25.74 28.70
C ILE A 24 1.53 -24.92 28.29
N ALA A 25 0.40 -25.13 28.95
CA ALA A 25 -0.82 -24.39 28.69
C ALA A 25 -0.65 -22.89 28.99
N ALA A 26 0.01 -22.52 30.08
CA ALA A 26 0.31 -21.13 30.41
C ALA A 26 1.25 -20.51 29.38
N ALA A 27 2.29 -21.20 28.94
CA ALA A 27 3.19 -20.73 27.90
C ALA A 27 2.46 -20.54 26.55
N MET A 28 1.62 -21.50 26.14
CA MET A 28 0.79 -21.38 24.93
C MET A 28 -0.16 -20.19 25.02
N LEU A 29 -0.76 -19.95 26.19
CA LEU A 29 -1.69 -18.84 26.37
C LEU A 29 -0.98 -17.48 26.23
N VAL A 30 0.22 -17.33 26.80
CA VAL A 30 1.04 -16.12 26.65
C VAL A 30 1.43 -15.90 25.19
N VAL A 31 1.91 -16.94 24.50
CA VAL A 31 2.26 -16.85 23.08
C VAL A 31 1.03 -16.53 22.24
N GLY A 32 -0.13 -17.12 22.53
CA GLY A 32 -1.37 -16.83 21.83
C GLY A 32 -1.79 -15.37 21.97
N ILE A 33 -1.83 -14.83 23.19
CA ILE A 33 -2.21 -13.43 23.44
C ILE A 33 -1.26 -12.47 22.71
N THR A 34 0.05 -12.69 22.77
CA THR A 34 1.02 -11.81 22.11
C THR A 34 0.93 -11.90 20.58
N THR A 35 0.80 -13.09 20.01
CA THR A 35 0.72 -13.30 18.57
C THR A 35 -0.58 -12.73 17.99
N PHE A 36 -1.73 -13.05 18.60
CA PHE A 36 -3.00 -12.51 18.14
C PHE A 36 -3.08 -10.99 18.31
N GLY A 37 -2.51 -10.44 19.39
CA GLY A 37 -2.40 -8.99 19.58
C GLY A 37 -1.60 -8.30 18.47
N GLN A 38 -0.49 -8.88 18.05
CA GLN A 38 0.32 -8.37 16.93
C GLN A 38 -0.41 -8.46 15.60
N VAL A 39 -1.11 -9.56 15.32
CA VAL A 39 -1.89 -9.73 14.09
C VAL A 39 -3.02 -8.70 14.01
N ILE A 40 -3.74 -8.45 15.11
CA ILE A 40 -4.79 -7.43 15.16
C ILE A 40 -4.22 -6.03 14.95
N SER A 41 -3.09 -5.70 15.56
CA SER A 41 -2.45 -4.40 15.38
C SER A 41 -1.95 -4.18 13.94
N LEU A 42 -1.40 -5.22 13.30
CA LEU A 42 -1.02 -5.18 11.88
C LEU A 42 -2.26 -4.97 10.99
N GLN A 43 -3.35 -5.66 11.28
CA GLN A 43 -4.59 -5.54 10.53
C GLN A 43 -5.17 -4.11 10.61
N THR A 44 -5.19 -3.50 11.80
CA THR A 44 -5.65 -2.11 11.97
C THR A 44 -4.74 -1.11 11.26
N THR A 45 -3.42 -1.33 11.30
CA THR A 45 -2.46 -0.48 10.60
C THR A 45 -2.64 -0.59 9.09
N LEU A 46 -2.74 -1.81 8.54
CA LEU A 46 -2.96 -2.04 7.10
C LEU A 46 -4.29 -1.44 6.63
N GLU A 47 -5.34 -1.53 7.43
CA GLU A 47 -6.62 -0.91 7.10
C GLU A 47 -6.53 0.63 7.08
N THR A 48 -5.82 1.23 8.03
CA THR A 48 -5.59 2.67 8.06
C THR A 48 -4.78 3.13 6.84
N GLU A 49 -3.72 2.40 6.50
CA GLU A 49 -2.90 2.68 5.31
C GLU A 49 -3.69 2.49 4.02
N ARG A 50 -4.55 1.48 3.94
CA ARG A 50 -5.46 1.26 2.81
C ARG A 50 -6.40 2.44 2.61
N VAL A 51 -7.04 2.92 3.68
CA VAL A 51 -7.94 4.08 3.63
C VAL A 51 -7.18 5.33 3.17
N ALA A 52 -5.99 5.57 3.73
CA ALA A 52 -5.14 6.69 3.35
C ALA A 52 -4.73 6.62 1.87
N LEU A 53 -4.37 5.42 1.38
CA LEU A 53 -4.02 5.19 -0.02
C LEU A 53 -5.20 5.45 -0.96
N VAL A 54 -6.39 4.92 -0.63
CA VAL A 54 -7.62 5.17 -1.41
C VAL A 54 -7.93 6.66 -1.46
N GLN A 55 -7.79 7.38 -0.33
CA GLN A 55 -7.99 8.83 -0.29
C GLN A 55 -6.97 9.57 -1.15
N SER A 56 -5.71 9.18 -1.11
CA SER A 56 -4.66 9.76 -1.96
C SER A 56 -4.95 9.54 -3.44
N ILE A 57 -5.34 8.33 -3.84
CA ILE A 57 -5.71 8.02 -5.22
C ILE A 57 -6.90 8.86 -5.67
N ARG A 58 -7.92 9.02 -4.84
CA ARG A 58 -9.08 9.87 -5.16
C ARG A 58 -8.70 11.34 -5.32
N THR A 59 -7.77 11.83 -4.49
CA THR A 59 -7.26 13.20 -4.63
C THR A 59 -6.51 13.38 -5.95
N VAL A 60 -5.66 12.43 -6.32
CA VAL A 60 -4.94 12.45 -7.61
C VAL A 60 -5.93 12.35 -8.78
N SER A 61 -6.92 11.47 -8.70
CA SER A 61 -7.97 11.35 -9.73
C SER A 61 -8.74 12.67 -9.90
N GLY A 62 -9.08 13.36 -8.79
CA GLY A 62 -9.68 14.69 -8.83
C GLY A 62 -8.79 15.71 -9.55
N THR A 63 -7.49 15.75 -9.20
CA THR A 63 -6.52 16.65 -9.85
C THR A 63 -6.40 16.37 -11.36
N LEU A 64 -6.38 15.09 -11.76
CA LEU A 64 -6.34 14.71 -13.18
C LEU A 64 -7.59 15.18 -13.91
N ARG A 65 -8.76 15.07 -13.29
CA ARG A 65 -10.01 15.57 -13.86
C ARG A 65 -9.98 17.07 -14.09
N ASP A 66 -9.51 17.85 -13.11
CA ASP A 66 -9.39 19.29 -13.20
C ASP A 66 -8.35 19.68 -14.27
N THR A 67 -7.25 18.92 -14.36
CA THR A 67 -6.24 19.12 -15.41
C THR A 67 -6.80 18.82 -16.80
N ALA A 68 -7.59 17.75 -16.95
CA ALA A 68 -8.25 17.43 -18.22
C ALA A 68 -9.24 18.54 -18.64
N ALA A 69 -9.99 19.10 -17.70
CA ALA A 69 -10.87 20.24 -17.95
C ALA A 69 -10.07 21.47 -18.40
N THR A 70 -8.97 21.80 -17.71
CA THR A 70 -8.06 22.89 -18.08
C THR A 70 -7.47 22.69 -19.48
N THR A 71 -7.14 21.44 -19.84
CA THR A 71 -6.64 21.08 -21.18
C THR A 71 -7.69 21.36 -22.26
N ALA A 72 -8.97 21.09 -21.97
CA ALA A 72 -10.06 21.39 -22.88
C ALA A 72 -10.24 22.93 -23.10
N ASP A 73 -10.12 23.72 -22.03
CA ASP A 73 -10.16 25.18 -22.13
C ASP A 73 -8.95 25.74 -22.89
N PHE A 74 -7.77 25.14 -22.70
CA PHE A 74 -6.58 25.51 -23.44
C PHE A 74 -6.71 25.19 -24.93
N LYS A 75 -7.30 24.04 -25.30
CA LYS A 75 -7.64 23.70 -26.69
C LYS A 75 -8.54 24.76 -27.30
N LYS A 76 -9.58 25.19 -26.60
CA LYS A 76 -10.47 26.27 -27.07
C LYS A 76 -9.73 27.59 -27.32
N SER A 77 -8.76 27.91 -26.47
CA SER A 77 -7.91 29.10 -26.65
C SER A 77 -7.02 28.99 -27.89
N ILE A 78 -6.47 27.79 -28.15
CA ILE A 78 -5.70 27.51 -29.38
C ILE A 78 -6.60 27.63 -30.61
N ASP A 79 -7.83 27.09 -30.59
CA ASP A 79 -8.76 27.16 -31.69
C ASP A 79 -9.17 28.64 -32.02
N ASN A 80 -9.34 29.45 -30.96
CA ASN A 80 -9.58 30.90 -31.14
C ASN A 80 -8.37 31.61 -31.74
N ALA A 81 -7.16 31.33 -31.26
CA ALA A 81 -5.92 31.89 -31.80
C ALA A 81 -5.71 31.48 -33.27
N ARG A 82 -6.02 30.22 -33.62
CA ARG A 82 -5.98 29.70 -34.98
C ARG A 82 -6.95 30.47 -35.88
N GLY A 83 -8.18 30.69 -35.40
CA GLY A 83 -9.20 31.51 -36.14
C GLY A 83 -8.72 32.93 -36.38
N ALA A 84 -8.11 33.57 -35.38
CA ALA A 84 -7.55 34.91 -35.52
C ALA A 84 -6.37 34.94 -36.52
N ALA A 85 -5.49 33.95 -36.49
CA ALA A 85 -4.37 33.84 -37.45
C ALA A 85 -4.87 33.64 -38.90
N ASP A 86 -5.91 32.83 -39.09
CA ASP A 86 -6.55 32.63 -40.40
C ASP A 86 -7.16 33.91 -40.93
N GLN A 87 -7.92 34.66 -40.10
CA GLN A 87 -8.48 35.94 -40.47
C GLN A 87 -7.42 36.98 -40.77
N ALA A 88 -6.35 37.04 -39.94
CA ALA A 88 -5.25 37.97 -40.19
C ALA A 88 -4.49 37.63 -41.48
N SER A 89 -4.27 36.34 -41.76
CA SER A 89 -3.65 35.90 -43.03
C SER A 89 -4.46 36.32 -44.25
N LYS A 90 -5.78 36.15 -44.24
CA LYS A 90 -6.68 36.54 -45.30
C LYS A 90 -6.66 38.07 -45.50
N LEU A 91 -6.82 38.83 -44.41
CA LEU A 91 -6.81 40.30 -44.47
C LEU A 91 -5.49 40.84 -45.01
N THR A 92 -4.36 40.24 -44.57
CA THR A 92 -3.04 40.63 -45.04
C THR A 92 -2.86 40.31 -46.54
N ASN A 93 -3.33 39.15 -46.98
CA ASN A 93 -3.29 38.76 -48.39
C ASN A 93 -4.16 39.68 -49.26
N ASP A 94 -5.38 40.04 -48.81
CA ASP A 94 -6.26 40.97 -49.52
C ASP A 94 -5.65 42.37 -49.57
N SER A 95 -5.03 42.83 -48.48
CA SER A 95 -4.27 44.08 -48.45
C SER A 95 -3.11 44.05 -49.44
N ALA A 96 -2.36 42.97 -49.51
CA ALA A 96 -1.27 42.81 -50.50
C ALA A 96 -1.80 42.94 -51.94
N GLY A 97 -2.95 42.32 -52.23
CA GLY A 97 -3.62 42.46 -53.52
C GLY A 97 -4.02 43.93 -53.86
N THR A 98 -4.56 44.63 -52.86
CA THR A 98 -4.95 46.05 -52.99
C THR A 98 -3.72 46.94 -53.24
N PHE A 99 -2.63 46.76 -52.46
CA PHE A 99 -1.39 47.52 -52.66
C PHE A 99 -0.74 47.22 -54.01
N ARG A 100 -0.77 45.98 -54.50
CA ARG A 100 -0.27 45.61 -55.82
C ARG A 100 -1.11 46.27 -56.94
N GLY A 101 -2.45 46.28 -56.78
CA GLY A 101 -3.34 46.96 -57.68
C GLY A 101 -3.09 48.47 -57.72
N MET A 102 -2.90 49.11 -56.55
CA MET A 102 -2.52 50.52 -56.46
C MET A 102 -1.23 50.84 -57.21
N GLY A 103 -0.18 50.01 -56.94
CA GLY A 103 1.11 50.17 -57.65
C GLY A 103 1.02 50.05 -59.12
N THR A 104 0.22 49.10 -59.64
CA THR A 104 -0.06 48.98 -61.09
C THR A 104 -0.77 50.16 -61.60
N ASN A 105 -1.86 50.65 -60.97
CA ASN A 105 -2.62 51.79 -61.41
C ASN A 105 -1.79 53.08 -61.42
N LEU A 106 -0.93 53.30 -60.42
CA LEU A 106 -0.05 54.44 -60.32
C LEU A 106 1.03 54.43 -61.44
N SER A 107 1.52 53.27 -61.80
CA SER A 107 2.53 53.10 -62.85
C SER A 107 1.98 53.38 -64.23
N THR A 108 0.63 53.19 -64.46
CA THR A 108 0.00 53.43 -65.72
C THR A 108 -0.58 54.84 -65.82
N LEU A 109 -0.66 55.63 -64.74
CA LEU A 109 -1.21 56.97 -64.74
C LEU A 109 -0.27 57.95 -65.49
N SER A 110 -0.65 58.37 -66.65
CA SER A 110 0.07 59.33 -67.48
C SER A 110 -0.74 60.58 -67.69
N ILE A 111 -0.19 61.75 -67.37
CA ILE A 111 -0.83 63.07 -67.62
C ILE A 111 0.06 63.85 -68.62
N LEU A 112 -0.44 64.08 -69.80
CA LEU A 112 0.26 64.78 -70.86
C LEU A 112 1.65 64.19 -71.23
N GLY A 113 1.81 62.84 -71.11
CA GLY A 113 3.07 62.15 -71.39
C GLY A 113 4.08 62.13 -70.22
N PHE A 114 3.71 62.73 -69.06
CA PHE A 114 4.53 62.73 -67.85
C PHE A 114 3.93 61.77 -66.80
N GLN A 115 4.73 60.93 -66.19
CA GLN A 115 4.34 59.94 -65.12
C GLN A 115 4.83 60.40 -63.75
N PRO A 116 4.09 61.33 -63.09
CA PRO A 116 4.59 61.96 -61.84
C PRO A 116 4.68 61.03 -60.71
N LEU A 117 3.96 59.86 -60.73
CA LEU A 117 3.88 58.88 -59.66
C LEU A 117 4.67 57.58 -59.95
N ALA A 118 5.38 57.54 -61.08
CA ALA A 118 6.17 56.31 -61.40
C ALA A 118 7.20 55.94 -60.38
N GLY A 119 7.78 56.91 -59.63
CA GLY A 119 8.70 56.65 -58.55
C GLY A 119 8.10 56.06 -57.25
N VAL A 120 6.76 56.19 -57.08
CA VAL A 120 6.07 55.64 -55.87
C VAL A 120 5.51 54.23 -56.12
N ALA A 121 5.25 53.86 -57.35
CA ALA A 121 4.71 52.55 -57.73
C ALA A 121 5.53 51.39 -57.25
N PRO A 122 6.90 51.39 -57.30
CA PRO A 122 7.75 50.28 -56.71
C PRO A 122 7.60 50.16 -55.23
N GLN A 123 7.35 51.21 -54.46
CA GLN A 123 7.14 51.19 -53.04
C GLN A 123 5.82 50.43 -52.69
N PHE A 124 4.75 50.64 -53.44
CA PHE A 124 3.52 49.87 -53.27
C PHE A 124 3.71 48.41 -53.64
N ALA A 125 4.46 48.09 -54.66
CA ALA A 125 4.82 46.69 -54.99
C ALA A 125 5.63 46.00 -53.88
N SER A 126 6.67 46.71 -53.36
CA SER A 126 7.48 46.17 -52.23
C SER A 126 6.63 45.98 -50.98
N THR A 127 5.72 46.88 -50.65
CA THR A 127 4.78 46.73 -49.53
C THR A 127 3.86 45.53 -49.75
N ALA A 128 3.34 45.35 -50.98
CA ALA A 128 2.51 44.19 -51.30
C ALA A 128 3.28 42.85 -51.12
N ASP A 129 4.53 42.81 -51.52
CA ASP A 129 5.36 41.59 -51.34
C ASP A 129 5.66 41.27 -49.84
N GLN A 130 5.92 42.34 -49.04
CA GLN A 130 6.07 42.18 -47.58
C GLN A 130 4.76 41.69 -46.94
N LEU A 131 3.60 42.23 -47.34
CA LEU A 131 2.31 41.77 -46.86
C LEU A 131 2.04 40.31 -47.29
N GLN A 132 2.39 39.94 -48.50
CA GLN A 132 2.26 38.57 -48.99
C GLN A 132 3.11 37.60 -48.16
N GLN A 133 4.35 37.98 -47.83
CA GLN A 133 5.22 37.17 -46.96
C GLN A 133 4.63 37.05 -45.54
N MET A 134 4.06 38.14 -45.01
CA MET A 134 3.39 38.10 -43.71
C MET A 134 2.16 37.15 -43.73
N ALA A 135 1.36 37.18 -44.80
CA ALA A 135 0.21 36.29 -44.96
C ALA A 135 0.64 34.81 -44.96
N ILE A 136 1.76 34.48 -45.62
CA ILE A 136 2.34 33.12 -45.62
C ILE A 136 2.78 32.71 -44.20
N THR A 137 3.45 33.61 -43.47
CA THR A 137 3.89 33.36 -42.09
C THR A 137 2.71 33.12 -41.13
N LEU A 138 1.64 33.95 -41.27
CA LEU A 138 0.41 33.77 -40.51
C LEU A 138 -0.30 32.44 -40.84
N GLY A 139 -0.27 32.04 -42.13
CA GLY A 139 -0.77 30.74 -42.56
C GLY A 139 -0.01 29.57 -41.87
N ALA A 140 1.34 29.65 -41.85
CA ALA A 140 2.17 28.67 -41.15
C ALA A 140 1.89 28.65 -39.64
N THR A 141 1.67 29.81 -39.02
CA THR A 141 1.28 29.92 -37.60
C THR A 141 -0.07 29.25 -37.35
N ARG A 142 -1.05 29.45 -38.20
CA ARG A 142 -2.35 28.76 -38.12
C ARG A 142 -2.20 27.25 -38.16
N ASP A 143 -1.37 26.73 -39.05
CA ASP A 143 -1.14 25.28 -39.20
C ASP A 143 -0.41 24.70 -37.99
N ALA A 144 0.56 25.40 -37.43
CA ALA A 144 1.23 25.01 -36.18
C ALA A 144 0.26 25.00 -35.00
N LEU A 145 -0.63 25.99 -34.89
CA LEU A 145 -1.68 26.02 -33.87
C LEU A 145 -2.67 24.87 -34.04
N ALA A 146 -2.99 24.46 -35.27
CA ALA A 146 -3.86 23.31 -35.52
C ALA A 146 -3.23 22.02 -35.00
N GLN A 147 -1.91 21.82 -35.22
CA GLN A 147 -1.20 20.67 -34.73
C GLN A 147 -1.12 20.66 -33.19
N ASN A 148 -0.75 21.79 -32.56
CA ASN A 148 -0.73 21.93 -31.13
C ASN A 148 -2.12 21.67 -30.51
N GLY A 149 -3.20 22.09 -31.14
CA GLY A 149 -4.56 21.80 -30.70
C GLY A 149 -4.86 20.30 -30.69
N SER A 150 -4.41 19.57 -31.70
CA SER A 150 -4.54 18.10 -31.75
C SER A 150 -3.72 17.38 -30.67
N ASP A 151 -2.49 17.85 -30.39
CA ASP A 151 -1.64 17.29 -29.37
C ASP A 151 -2.23 17.52 -27.97
N VAL A 152 -2.77 18.72 -27.71
CA VAL A 152 -3.48 19.05 -26.47
C VAL A 152 -4.73 18.17 -26.28
N GLU A 153 -5.49 17.92 -27.34
CA GLU A 153 -6.65 17.02 -27.29
C GLU A 153 -6.25 15.59 -26.91
N ARG A 154 -5.14 15.08 -27.47
CA ARG A 154 -4.59 13.77 -27.12
C ARG A 154 -4.19 13.69 -25.65
N VAL A 155 -3.47 14.72 -25.16
CA VAL A 155 -3.11 14.80 -23.72
C VAL A 155 -4.37 14.79 -22.84
N GLY A 156 -5.42 15.53 -23.22
CA GLY A 156 -6.69 15.52 -22.49
C GLY A 156 -7.34 14.14 -22.44
N ALA A 157 -7.32 13.39 -23.55
CA ALA A 157 -7.84 12.03 -23.62
C ALA A 157 -7.02 11.05 -22.75
N ASP A 158 -5.68 11.15 -22.77
CA ASP A 158 -4.80 10.32 -21.97
C ASP A 158 -5.01 10.57 -20.46
N LEU A 159 -5.19 11.82 -20.05
CA LEU A 159 -5.51 12.19 -18.67
C LEU A 159 -6.85 11.61 -18.22
N ALA A 160 -7.87 11.67 -19.06
CA ALA A 160 -9.17 11.09 -18.76
C ALA A 160 -9.11 9.56 -18.64
N GLN A 161 -8.32 8.89 -19.48
CA GLN A 161 -8.11 7.45 -19.39
C GLN A 161 -7.37 7.08 -18.09
N LEU A 162 -6.33 7.82 -17.72
CA LEU A 162 -5.60 7.61 -16.47
C LEU A 162 -6.51 7.81 -15.26
N GLN A 163 -7.39 8.80 -15.27
CA GLN A 163 -8.39 9.00 -14.23
C GLN A 163 -9.27 7.76 -14.06
N VAL A 164 -9.81 7.21 -15.14
CA VAL A 164 -10.65 6.00 -15.10
C VAL A 164 -9.90 4.82 -14.51
N GLN A 165 -8.61 4.65 -14.86
CA GLN A 165 -7.77 3.58 -14.29
C GLN A 165 -7.55 3.76 -12.79
N LEU A 166 -7.27 4.99 -12.33
CA LEU A 166 -7.10 5.29 -10.91
C LEU A 166 -8.39 5.08 -10.13
N ASP A 167 -9.53 5.48 -10.67
CA ASP A 167 -10.84 5.25 -10.05
C ASP A 167 -11.14 3.74 -9.93
N ALA A 168 -10.78 2.94 -10.93
CA ALA A 168 -10.89 1.48 -10.88
C ALA A 168 -9.99 0.86 -9.80
N VAL A 169 -8.75 1.35 -9.66
CA VAL A 169 -7.82 0.93 -8.59
C VAL A 169 -8.37 1.32 -7.21
N ALA A 170 -8.86 2.56 -7.05
CA ALA A 170 -9.47 3.00 -5.81
C ALA A 170 -10.71 2.16 -5.45
N ALA A 171 -11.53 1.82 -6.43
CA ALA A 171 -12.70 0.96 -6.24
C ALA A 171 -12.30 -0.46 -5.81
N SER A 172 -11.29 -1.05 -6.47
CA SER A 172 -10.79 -2.38 -6.10
C SER A 172 -10.19 -2.39 -4.69
N LEU A 173 -9.40 -1.39 -4.32
CA LEU A 173 -8.83 -1.26 -2.98
C LEU A 173 -9.89 -0.96 -1.92
N SER A 174 -11.03 -0.35 -2.27
CA SER A 174 -12.10 -0.05 -1.32
C SER A 174 -13.00 -1.25 -1.01
N GLN A 175 -12.88 -2.36 -1.75
CA GLN A 175 -13.64 -3.57 -1.45
C GLN A 175 -13.13 -4.22 -0.16
N PRO A 176 -14.04 -4.57 0.79
CA PRO A 176 -13.66 -5.31 1.99
C PRO A 176 -13.13 -6.69 1.58
N GLY A 177 -12.05 -7.14 2.21
CA GLY A 177 -11.49 -8.48 1.98
C GLY A 177 -10.43 -8.60 0.88
N VAL A 178 -10.10 -7.54 0.13
CA VAL A 178 -9.03 -7.58 -0.91
C VAL A 178 -7.69 -8.03 -0.36
N LEU A 179 -7.40 -7.75 0.91
CA LEU A 179 -6.18 -8.20 1.58
C LEU A 179 -6.33 -9.56 2.28
N GLY A 180 -7.47 -10.25 2.14
CA GLY A 180 -7.71 -11.56 2.76
C GLY A 180 -7.75 -11.55 4.30
N LEU A 181 -7.74 -10.37 4.92
CA LEU A 181 -7.70 -10.16 6.36
C LEU A 181 -9.07 -9.73 6.89
N GLU A 182 -10.14 -10.47 6.54
CA GLU A 182 -11.42 -10.23 7.20
C GLU A 182 -11.28 -10.51 8.71
N PRO A 183 -11.73 -9.58 9.58
CA PRO A 183 -11.71 -9.79 11.03
C PRO A 183 -12.45 -11.05 11.44
N GLN A 184 -13.45 -11.47 10.67
CA GLN A 184 -14.22 -12.69 10.87
C GLN A 184 -13.43 -13.98 10.57
N GLY A 185 -12.40 -13.93 9.72
CA GLY A 185 -11.56 -15.09 9.40
C GLY A 185 -10.64 -15.53 10.54
N LEU A 186 -10.28 -14.63 11.45
CA LEU A 186 -9.42 -14.93 12.60
C LEU A 186 -10.22 -15.45 13.83
N LEU A 187 -11.51 -15.11 13.94
CA LEU A 187 -12.36 -15.53 15.05
C LEU A 187 -12.41 -17.06 15.23
N PRO A 188 -12.65 -17.90 14.20
CA PRO A 188 -12.69 -19.34 14.38
C PRO A 188 -11.33 -19.91 14.82
N PHE A 189 -10.22 -19.35 14.35
CA PHE A 189 -8.88 -19.73 14.78
C PHE A 189 -8.62 -19.35 16.24
N GLN A 190 -9.02 -18.16 16.68
CA GLN A 190 -8.95 -17.73 18.07
C GLN A 190 -9.78 -18.64 18.97
N VAL A 191 -11.01 -18.91 18.62
CA VAL A 191 -11.92 -19.77 19.40
C VAL A 191 -11.36 -21.20 19.48
N ALA A 192 -10.86 -21.76 18.37
CA ALA A 192 -10.26 -23.08 18.34
C ALA A 192 -8.98 -23.13 19.20
N PHE A 193 -8.13 -22.13 19.14
CA PHE A 193 -6.90 -22.05 19.91
C PHE A 193 -7.18 -21.93 21.40
N TYR A 194 -8.03 -21.01 21.82
CA TYR A 194 -8.40 -20.87 23.22
C TYR A 194 -9.18 -22.07 23.75
N GLY A 195 -10.02 -22.69 22.92
CA GLY A 195 -10.72 -23.94 23.25
C GLY A 195 -9.73 -25.09 23.50
N MET A 196 -8.69 -25.20 22.66
CA MET A 196 -7.64 -26.21 22.82
C MET A 196 -6.81 -25.95 24.09
N CYS A 197 -6.44 -24.70 24.38
CA CYS A 197 -5.76 -24.33 25.62
C CYS A 197 -6.61 -24.67 26.85
N LEU A 198 -7.90 -24.38 26.82
CA LEU A 198 -8.84 -24.71 27.91
C LEU A 198 -8.90 -26.24 28.14
N LEU A 199 -8.93 -27.03 27.07
CA LEU A 199 -8.95 -28.51 27.13
C LEU A 199 -7.68 -29.04 27.80
N VAL A 200 -6.51 -28.51 27.45
CA VAL A 200 -5.22 -28.87 28.04
C VAL A 200 -5.19 -28.48 29.52
N ILE A 201 -5.68 -27.31 29.89
CA ILE A 201 -5.78 -26.88 31.31
C ILE A 201 -6.70 -27.82 32.08
N LEU A 202 -7.88 -28.14 31.54
CA LEU A 202 -8.84 -29.04 32.20
C LEU A 202 -8.26 -30.44 32.40
N GLN A 203 -7.58 -31.00 31.37
CA GLN A 203 -6.93 -32.30 31.43
C GLN A 203 -5.77 -32.32 32.47
N SER A 204 -4.97 -31.23 32.50
CA SER A 204 -3.88 -31.07 33.46
C SER A 204 -4.39 -30.94 34.89
N ALA A 205 -5.47 -30.19 35.12
CA ALA A 205 -6.13 -30.04 36.40
C ALA A 205 -6.71 -31.38 36.87
N PHE A 206 -7.33 -32.13 35.97
CA PHE A 206 -7.85 -33.48 36.31
C PHE A 206 -6.71 -34.44 36.70
N ALA A 207 -5.58 -34.42 35.99
CA ALA A 207 -4.41 -35.22 36.31
C ALA A 207 -3.82 -34.87 37.71
N LEU A 208 -3.78 -33.57 38.03
CA LEU A 208 -3.33 -33.11 39.38
C LEU A 208 -4.27 -33.59 40.48
N VAL A 209 -5.58 -33.45 40.31
CA VAL A 209 -6.59 -33.89 41.28
C VAL A 209 -6.52 -35.40 41.44
N ALA A 210 -6.45 -36.16 40.35
CA ALA A 210 -6.29 -37.62 40.41
C ALA A 210 -5.00 -38.06 41.10
N GLY A 211 -3.89 -37.41 40.79
CA GLY A 211 -2.60 -37.62 41.46
C GLY A 211 -2.66 -37.35 42.97
N PHE A 212 -3.34 -36.23 43.35
CA PHE A 212 -3.51 -35.90 44.77
C PHE A 212 -4.42 -36.86 45.52
N VAL A 213 -5.51 -37.31 44.91
CA VAL A 213 -6.43 -38.30 45.49
C VAL A 213 -5.71 -39.62 45.68
N LEU A 214 -4.95 -40.10 44.69
CA LEU A 214 -4.14 -41.31 44.79
C LEU A 214 -3.08 -41.20 45.91
N TYR A 215 -2.45 -40.07 46.05
CA TYR A 215 -1.49 -39.80 47.12
C TYR A 215 -2.14 -39.81 48.50
N ARG A 216 -3.32 -39.22 48.68
CA ARG A 216 -4.11 -39.23 49.89
C ARG A 216 -4.54 -40.66 50.25
N LEU A 217 -5.01 -41.43 49.28
CA LEU A 217 -5.43 -42.82 49.47
C LEU A 217 -4.26 -43.68 49.93
N GLN A 218 -3.06 -43.51 49.38
CA GLN A 218 -1.87 -44.22 49.83
C GLN A 218 -1.51 -43.91 51.27
N ARG A 219 -1.64 -42.62 51.67
CA ARG A 219 -1.34 -42.23 53.06
C ARG A 219 -2.36 -42.82 54.04
N ALA A 220 -3.61 -42.93 53.64
CA ALA A 220 -4.65 -43.54 54.43
C ALA A 220 -4.46 -45.06 54.58
N LEU A 221 -3.85 -45.73 53.57
CA LEU A 221 -3.56 -47.16 53.59
C LEU A 221 -2.21 -47.52 54.27
N GLY A 222 -1.54 -46.53 54.90
CA GLY A 222 -0.32 -46.79 55.72
C GLY A 222 0.96 -47.02 54.92
N ALA A 223 1.03 -46.50 53.69
CA ALA A 223 2.28 -46.54 52.90
C ALA A 223 3.30 -45.52 53.45
N GLU A 224 4.50 -45.99 53.79
CA GLU A 224 5.62 -45.17 54.28
C GLU A 224 6.03 -44.06 53.30
N PRO A 225 6.57 -42.92 53.79
CA PRO A 225 6.97 -41.76 52.95
C PRO A 225 8.04 -42.09 51.92
N LEU A 226 8.03 -41.45 50.78
CA LEU A 226 8.84 -41.65 49.56
C LEU A 226 10.32 -41.35 49.71
N PHE A 227 10.71 -40.60 50.75
CA PHE A 227 12.11 -40.31 50.99
C PHE A 227 12.62 -41.23 52.07
N PRO A 228 13.39 -42.28 51.75
CA PRO A 228 14.17 -42.95 52.79
C PRO A 228 15.11 -41.88 53.36
N HIS A 229 15.01 -41.65 54.66
CA HIS A 229 16.04 -40.89 55.34
C HIS A 229 17.36 -41.52 54.89
N VAL A 230 18.23 -40.70 54.31
CA VAL A 230 19.64 -41.06 54.16
C VAL A 230 20.12 -41.35 55.57
N ARG A 231 20.16 -42.62 55.93
CA ARG A 231 20.95 -43.06 57.12
C ARG A 231 22.35 -42.63 56.78
N THR A 232 22.78 -41.56 57.36
CA THR A 232 24.18 -41.26 57.57
C THR A 232 24.73 -42.44 58.27
N ALA A 233 25.51 -43.27 57.58
CA ALA A 233 26.35 -44.24 58.13
C ALA A 233 27.50 -43.51 58.89
N THR A 234 27.18 -43.12 60.11
CA THR A 234 28.21 -42.66 61.07
C THR A 234 28.57 -43.80 61.92
N THR A 235 29.77 -43.97 61.98
CA THR A 235 30.63 -44.71 62.93
C THR A 235 31.35 -45.88 62.32
N ILE A 236 32.45 -45.54 61.71
CA ILE A 236 33.67 -46.40 61.86
C ILE A 236 34.11 -46.15 63.25
N ASP A 237 33.83 -47.11 64.10
CA ASP A 237 34.49 -47.22 65.39
C ASP A 237 35.93 -47.74 65.16
N ALA A 238 36.87 -46.80 65.21
CA ALA A 238 38.27 -47.05 65.17
C ALA A 238 38.75 -47.00 66.62
N SER A 239 38.60 -48.13 67.33
CA SER A 239 39.35 -48.33 68.58
C SER A 239 39.44 -49.80 68.91
N GLU A 240 40.46 -50.38 68.50
CA GLU A 240 41.22 -51.22 69.51
C GLU A 240 42.64 -51.42 69.02
N PRO A 241 43.56 -50.82 69.71
CA PRO A 241 44.96 -51.15 69.50
C PRO A 241 45.36 -52.29 70.43
N ASP A 242 46.19 -53.18 69.94
CA ASP A 242 47.40 -53.60 70.60
C ASP A 242 47.29 -54.42 71.87
N ARG A 243 47.82 -55.51 71.81
CA ARG A 243 48.77 -56.07 72.78
C ARG A 243 49.40 -57.36 72.22
N VAL A 244 50.65 -57.25 71.86
CA VAL A 244 51.88 -57.35 72.62
C VAL A 244 52.31 -58.76 73.01
N ARG A 245 53.56 -58.98 72.80
CA ARG A 245 54.61 -59.77 73.40
C ARG A 245 54.97 -60.97 72.60
N ALA A 246 56.10 -60.87 72.11
CA ALA A 246 57.45 -61.11 72.78
C ALA A 246 57.80 -62.59 72.95
N SER A 247 58.61 -62.98 72.19
CA SER A 247 59.92 -63.62 72.59
C SER A 247 60.81 -63.72 71.39
#